data_588f41ad910bc3b50e540139fc429f74
#
_entry.id   588f41ad910bc3b50e540139fc429f74
#
_cell.length_a   1.000
_cell.length_b   1.000
_cell.length_c   1.000
_cell.angle_alpha   90.00
_cell.angle_beta   90.00
_cell.angle_gamma   90.00
#
_symmetry.space_group_name_H-M   'P 1'
#
loop_
_entity.id
_entity.type
_entity.pdbx_description
1 polymer ?
#
loop_
_entity_poly.entity_id
_entity_poly.type
_entity_poly.pdbx_seq_one_letter_code
_entity_poly.pdbx_strand_id
1 'polypeptide(L)'
;MVNSKLKNDIQNSCCSLMSWLETWKNKEGAYLGFVVHRCDLKRMFNIHDDTWAQSPIINGYLNIFEKSYDRRWLKRAEIAADLLVKRLNSTTGKYKYAGWENDKSTTLAHCALADCALLNISVAMREMGERSKSKEYMKVAKFNIDKYLIDVLWNPRMQAFRFGDFDPYSPFEERYIANMNSVAIEALVKLSRLTGDRRYLKQYAIPVGRWLLTQQVKTKGIENGGIGYSHNEPRVLIAIYTALALRGLDDLYLETGDRAYIEMMKKASKHLIALRDPETKLFYHGVFDGEILKYPQFVAGAGIILKALNDTMSVYDNTYDLNTTIEAILKKQLPIGGFSNFVGYNTPQNGRKKGMGYLVWEDMIPVVGWNGCLFEFLSEILSGEILFTEGEIGGVYLPDSSFIYHEDSKKCVIMGKKPIESVGFYKYSKKSRYGFAITPFKIIGLFLRMMIGVHRRILR
;
A
#
# COMPACT_ATOMS: atom_id res chain seq x y z
N MET A 1 -5.08 -26.08 7.66
CA MET A 1 -3.76 -26.34 7.00
C MET A 1 -3.89 -26.08 5.51
N VAL A 2 -2.95 -25.34 4.93
CA VAL A 2 -2.86 -25.13 3.48
C VAL A 2 -2.50 -26.48 2.84
N ASN A 3 -3.26 -26.92 1.81
CA ASN A 3 -2.96 -28.17 1.12
C ASN A 3 -1.67 -28.03 0.27
N SER A 4 -1.04 -29.16 -0.09
CA SER A 4 0.23 -29.15 -0.83
C SER A 4 0.16 -28.44 -2.18
N LYS A 5 -0.98 -28.53 -2.88
CA LYS A 5 -1.21 -27.83 -4.15
C LYS A 5 -1.20 -26.31 -3.95
N LEU A 6 -1.96 -25.79 -2.99
CA LEU A 6 -2.02 -24.35 -2.73
C LEU A 6 -0.66 -23.81 -2.29
N LYS A 7 0.13 -24.59 -1.54
CA LYS A 7 1.51 -24.21 -1.20
C LYS A 7 2.37 -23.99 -2.44
N ASN A 8 2.32 -24.90 -3.39
CA ASN A 8 3.07 -24.80 -4.65
C ASN A 8 2.56 -23.60 -5.47
N ASP A 9 1.24 -23.40 -5.54
CA ASP A 9 0.64 -22.27 -6.26
C ASP A 9 1.09 -20.92 -5.65
N ILE A 10 1.12 -20.81 -4.32
CA ILE A 10 1.63 -19.62 -3.61
C ILE A 10 3.11 -19.40 -3.94
N GLN A 11 3.92 -20.45 -3.89
CA GLN A 11 5.36 -20.36 -4.19
C GLN A 11 5.60 -19.87 -5.61
N ASN A 12 4.99 -20.53 -6.61
CA ASN A 12 5.13 -20.17 -8.02
C ASN A 12 4.67 -18.73 -8.28
N SER A 13 3.55 -18.35 -7.70
CA SER A 13 2.98 -17.02 -7.85
C SER A 13 3.86 -15.95 -7.21
N CYS A 14 4.39 -16.22 -6.02
CA CYS A 14 5.32 -15.33 -5.33
C CYS A 14 6.62 -15.14 -6.12
N CYS A 15 7.18 -16.20 -6.70
CA CYS A 15 8.36 -16.14 -7.57
C CYS A 15 8.10 -15.27 -8.81
N SER A 16 6.97 -15.50 -9.48
CA SER A 16 6.59 -14.73 -10.67
C SER A 16 6.36 -13.25 -10.34
N LEU A 17 5.71 -12.97 -9.20
CA LEU A 17 5.49 -11.61 -8.71
C LEU A 17 6.80 -10.91 -8.39
N MET A 18 7.71 -11.60 -7.71
CA MET A 18 9.03 -11.06 -7.40
C MET A 18 9.83 -10.75 -8.67
N SER A 19 9.84 -11.67 -9.64
CA SER A 19 10.48 -11.43 -10.94
C SER A 19 9.90 -10.22 -11.64
N TRP A 20 8.58 -10.04 -11.60
CA TRP A 20 7.93 -8.86 -12.15
C TRP A 20 8.34 -7.59 -11.40
N LEU A 21 8.38 -7.59 -10.06
CA LEU A 21 8.85 -6.45 -9.27
C LEU A 21 10.28 -6.04 -9.65
N GLU A 22 11.18 -7.02 -9.83
CA GLU A 22 12.57 -6.75 -10.24
C GLU A 22 12.68 -6.07 -11.61
N THR A 23 11.72 -6.27 -12.52
CA THR A 23 11.71 -5.55 -13.81
C THR A 23 11.43 -4.06 -13.67
N TRP A 24 10.86 -3.63 -12.53
CA TRP A 24 10.56 -2.23 -12.22
C TRP A 24 11.64 -1.55 -11.38
N LYS A 25 12.71 -2.26 -11.07
CA LYS A 25 13.83 -1.70 -10.32
C LYS A 25 14.76 -0.92 -11.25
N ASN A 26 15.04 0.33 -10.89
CA ASN A 26 16.00 1.15 -11.61
C ASN A 26 17.45 0.86 -11.17
N LYS A 27 18.42 1.54 -11.79
CA LYS A 27 19.86 1.40 -11.48
C LYS A 27 20.21 1.81 -10.04
N GLU A 28 19.40 2.67 -9.42
CA GLU A 28 19.58 3.11 -8.03
C GLU A 28 18.96 2.16 -7.03
N GLY A 29 18.25 1.12 -7.49
CA GLY A 29 17.56 0.15 -6.65
C GLY A 29 16.13 0.53 -6.26
N ALA A 30 15.60 1.63 -6.81
CA ALA A 30 14.22 2.04 -6.60
C ALA A 30 13.27 1.16 -7.40
N TYR A 31 12.21 0.68 -6.77
CA TYR A 31 11.09 0.03 -7.43
C TYR A 31 10.12 1.10 -7.88
N LEU A 32 10.07 1.32 -9.19
CA LEU A 32 9.28 2.38 -9.80
C LEU A 32 7.84 1.92 -9.97
N GLY A 33 6.90 2.76 -9.58
CA GLY A 33 5.49 2.43 -9.62
C GLY A 33 4.70 3.28 -10.60
N PHE A 34 3.58 2.73 -11.09
CA PHE A 34 2.52 3.54 -11.63
C PHE A 34 1.65 4.08 -10.49
N VAL A 35 1.32 5.35 -10.57
CA VAL A 35 0.23 5.93 -9.80
C VAL A 35 -0.77 6.56 -10.78
N VAL A 36 -1.99 6.09 -10.70
CA VAL A 36 -3.10 6.70 -11.44
C VAL A 36 -3.73 7.75 -10.54
N HIS A 37 -3.53 9.02 -10.87
CA HIS A 37 -4.19 10.11 -10.17
C HIS A 37 -5.53 10.45 -10.81
N ARG A 38 -6.60 10.33 -10.03
CA ARG A 38 -7.98 10.57 -10.48
C ARG A 38 -8.28 11.99 -10.92
N CYS A 39 -7.53 12.97 -10.46
CA CYS A 39 -7.91 14.37 -10.53
C CYS A 39 -7.05 15.20 -11.46
N ASP A 40 -5.93 14.68 -11.93
CA ASP A 40 -4.99 15.42 -12.71
C ASP A 40 -4.66 14.69 -14.01
N LEU A 41 -5.22 15.19 -15.12
CA LEU A 41 -4.99 14.66 -16.46
C LEU A 41 -3.51 14.68 -16.88
N LYS A 42 -2.72 15.63 -16.34
CA LYS A 42 -1.29 15.72 -16.60
C LYS A 42 -0.49 14.63 -15.90
N ARG A 43 -1.10 13.96 -14.90
CA ARG A 43 -0.46 12.98 -14.02
C ARG A 43 -1.15 11.61 -14.01
N MET A 44 -1.98 11.31 -15.00
CA MET A 44 -2.69 10.04 -15.08
C MET A 44 -1.76 8.82 -15.09
N PHE A 45 -0.51 9.01 -15.55
CA PHE A 45 0.56 8.03 -15.48
C PHE A 45 1.83 8.71 -14.99
N ASN A 46 2.14 8.53 -13.76
CA ASN A 46 3.40 8.93 -13.20
C ASN A 46 4.17 7.68 -12.81
N ILE A 47 5.40 7.55 -13.30
CA ILE A 47 6.32 6.51 -12.86
C ILE A 47 7.17 7.15 -11.79
N HIS A 48 7.09 6.64 -10.58
CA HIS A 48 7.87 7.16 -9.46
C HIS A 48 8.21 6.06 -8.46
N ASP A 49 9.28 6.29 -7.75
CA ASP A 49 9.71 5.50 -6.60
C ASP A 49 9.05 6.02 -5.34
N ASP A 50 7.80 5.69 -5.13
CA ASP A 50 7.10 6.07 -3.93
C ASP A 50 7.70 5.38 -2.70
N THR A 51 7.97 6.13 -1.64
CA THR A 51 8.56 5.59 -0.41
C THR A 51 7.69 4.50 0.21
N TRP A 52 6.37 4.61 0.12
CA TRP A 52 5.49 3.55 0.59
C TRP A 52 5.57 2.27 -0.23
N ALA A 53 5.89 2.37 -1.54
CA ALA A 53 6.03 1.20 -2.40
C ALA A 53 7.28 0.37 -2.07
N GLN A 54 8.37 1.02 -1.61
CA GLN A 54 9.59 0.32 -1.21
C GLN A 54 9.37 -0.53 0.04
N SER A 55 8.57 -0.04 0.98
CA SER A 55 8.41 -0.63 2.31
C SER A 55 7.92 -2.07 2.30
N PRO A 56 6.80 -2.42 1.65
CA PRO A 56 6.33 -3.81 1.62
C PRO A 56 7.27 -4.71 0.82
N ILE A 57 8.02 -4.18 -0.15
CA ILE A 57 9.02 -4.95 -0.90
C ILE A 57 10.21 -5.30 0.00
N ILE A 58 10.70 -4.35 0.80
CA ILE A 58 11.73 -4.60 1.82
C ILE A 58 11.26 -5.70 2.77
N ASN A 59 10.06 -5.57 3.33
CA ASN A 59 9.50 -6.55 4.25
C ASN A 59 9.34 -7.93 3.60
N GLY A 60 8.89 -7.99 2.34
CA GLY A 60 8.78 -9.23 1.58
C GLY A 60 10.13 -9.97 1.45
N TYR A 61 11.21 -9.24 1.16
CA TYR A 61 12.56 -9.83 1.14
C TYR A 61 13.06 -10.22 2.52
N LEU A 62 12.73 -9.46 3.56
CA LEU A 62 13.06 -9.83 4.94
C LEU A 62 12.34 -11.11 5.37
N ASN A 63 11.05 -11.28 5.04
CA ASN A 63 10.30 -12.50 5.30
C ASN A 63 10.96 -13.74 4.66
N ILE A 64 11.48 -13.59 3.43
CA ILE A 64 12.20 -14.66 2.74
C ILE A 64 13.55 -14.91 3.43
N PHE A 65 14.27 -13.84 3.77
CA PHE A 65 15.54 -13.93 4.47
C PHE A 65 15.40 -14.64 5.82
N GLU A 66 14.43 -14.29 6.64
CA GLU A 66 14.19 -14.91 7.95
C GLU A 66 13.93 -16.42 7.86
N LYS A 67 13.37 -16.89 6.76
CA LYS A 67 13.09 -18.31 6.53
C LYS A 67 14.27 -19.09 5.96
N SER A 68 15.07 -18.45 5.10
CA SER A 68 16.14 -19.11 4.37
C SER A 68 17.54 -18.84 4.93
N TYR A 69 17.71 -17.78 5.70
CA TYR A 69 18.99 -17.19 6.11
C TYR A 69 19.94 -16.91 4.94
N ASP A 70 19.40 -16.83 3.71
CA ASP A 70 20.19 -16.53 2.52
C ASP A 70 20.41 -15.01 2.40
N ARG A 71 21.67 -14.60 2.53
CA ARG A 71 22.10 -13.20 2.48
C ARG A 71 21.74 -12.49 1.19
N ARG A 72 21.46 -13.20 0.10
CA ARG A 72 21.00 -12.59 -1.16
C ARG A 72 19.69 -11.83 -0.98
N TRP A 73 18.78 -12.33 -0.16
CA TRP A 73 17.50 -11.68 0.12
C TRP A 73 17.67 -10.43 0.99
N LEU A 74 18.51 -10.54 2.02
CA LEU A 74 18.86 -9.37 2.83
C LEU A 74 19.52 -8.27 1.99
N LYS A 75 20.38 -8.64 1.02
CA LYS A 75 21.02 -7.68 0.12
C LYS A 75 20.01 -6.96 -0.79
N ARG A 76 18.95 -7.64 -1.24
CA ARG A 76 17.87 -6.99 -2.00
C ARG A 76 17.07 -6.01 -1.16
N ALA A 77 16.75 -6.38 0.09
CA ALA A 77 16.13 -5.48 1.06
C ALA A 77 17.03 -4.27 1.36
N GLU A 78 18.35 -4.49 1.52
CA GLU A 78 19.34 -3.43 1.76
C GLU A 78 19.36 -2.39 0.64
N ILE A 79 19.37 -2.81 -0.63
CA ILE A 79 19.39 -1.90 -1.78
C ILE A 79 18.17 -0.96 -1.75
N ALA A 80 16.97 -1.50 -1.48
CA ALA A 80 15.76 -0.68 -1.37
C ALA A 80 15.75 0.21 -0.12
N ALA A 81 16.32 -0.25 1.00
CA ALA A 81 16.46 0.52 2.22
C ALA A 81 17.47 1.68 2.07
N ASP A 82 18.59 1.44 1.39
CA ASP A 82 19.59 2.47 1.08
C ASP A 82 18.98 3.60 0.25
N LEU A 83 18.00 3.28 -0.62
CA LEU A 83 17.25 4.31 -1.32
C LEU A 83 16.44 5.17 -0.35
N LEU A 84 15.74 4.58 0.61
CA LEU A 84 14.99 5.34 1.63
C LEU A 84 15.91 6.27 2.42
N VAL A 85 17.12 5.82 2.78
CA VAL A 85 18.15 6.66 3.40
C VAL A 85 18.49 7.87 2.53
N LYS A 86 18.72 7.66 1.24
CA LYS A 86 19.01 8.75 0.28
C LYS A 86 17.85 9.71 0.08
N ARG A 87 16.61 9.25 0.29
CA ARG A 87 15.40 10.08 0.12
C ARG A 87 15.12 10.96 1.33
N LEU A 88 15.73 10.72 2.47
CA LEU A 88 15.57 11.57 3.65
C LEU A 88 16.17 12.96 3.41
N ASN A 89 15.38 13.99 3.66
CA ASN A 89 15.87 15.37 3.71
C ASN A 89 16.46 15.63 5.10
N SER A 90 17.77 15.87 5.15
CA SER A 90 18.50 16.08 6.41
C SER A 90 18.14 17.34 7.19
N THR A 91 17.41 18.27 6.58
CA THR A 91 16.96 19.50 7.26
C THR A 91 15.54 19.34 7.80
N THR A 92 14.63 18.80 7.00
CA THR A 92 13.20 18.74 7.36
C THR A 92 12.78 17.42 7.97
N GLY A 93 13.60 16.38 7.87
CA GLY A 93 13.23 15.02 8.26
C GLY A 93 12.24 14.33 7.34
N LYS A 94 11.76 14.96 6.26
CA LYS A 94 10.83 14.37 5.33
C LYS A 94 11.54 13.43 4.35
N TYR A 95 10.87 12.35 3.95
CA TYR A 95 11.30 11.63 2.77
C TYR A 95 10.87 12.38 1.51
N LYS A 96 11.77 12.50 0.55
CA LYS A 96 11.43 13.05 -0.77
C LYS A 96 10.47 12.11 -1.47
N TYR A 97 9.37 12.68 -1.91
CA TYR A 97 8.39 11.98 -2.70
C TYR A 97 8.76 12.10 -4.18
N ALA A 98 9.37 11.05 -4.72
CA ALA A 98 9.77 11.07 -6.13
C ALA A 98 8.53 10.96 -7.03
N GLY A 99 8.23 11.86 -7.83
CA GLY A 99 7.09 11.85 -8.75
C GLY A 99 6.12 13.00 -8.55
N TRP A 100 6.15 13.62 -7.40
CA TRP A 100 5.49 14.90 -7.22
C TRP A 100 6.57 15.99 -7.30
N GLU A 101 6.37 16.95 -8.17
CA GLU A 101 7.35 18.03 -8.41
C GLU A 101 7.61 18.90 -7.18
N ASN A 102 6.88 18.65 -6.08
CA ASN A 102 6.97 19.41 -4.85
C ASN A 102 7.22 18.48 -3.66
N ASP A 103 8.22 18.76 -2.84
CA ASP A 103 8.45 18.18 -1.51
C ASP A 103 7.25 18.33 -0.54
N LYS A 104 6.17 18.96 -1.01
CA LYS A 104 5.00 19.34 -0.21
C LYS A 104 3.98 18.22 0.04
N SER A 105 4.13 17.08 -0.59
CA SER A 105 3.09 16.05 -0.57
C SER A 105 3.42 14.78 0.19
N THR A 106 4.47 14.79 0.99
CA THR A 106 4.79 13.66 1.87
C THR A 106 3.73 13.49 2.94
N THR A 107 3.11 12.31 2.98
CA THR A 107 2.06 12.01 3.96
C THR A 107 2.59 11.22 5.14
N LEU A 108 1.85 11.23 6.24
CA LEU A 108 2.13 10.43 7.42
C LEU A 108 2.36 8.94 7.08
N ALA A 109 1.47 8.34 6.25
CA ALA A 109 1.57 6.92 5.91
C ALA A 109 2.86 6.60 5.14
N HIS A 110 3.26 7.45 4.20
CA HIS A 110 4.45 7.22 3.39
C HIS A 110 5.72 7.26 4.25
N CYS A 111 5.79 8.20 5.19
CA CYS A 111 6.88 8.28 6.14
C CYS A 111 6.89 7.10 7.11
N ALA A 112 5.78 6.84 7.77
CA ALA A 112 5.70 5.81 8.79
C ALA A 112 5.94 4.39 8.22
N LEU A 113 5.48 4.08 7.00
CA LEU A 113 5.80 2.83 6.32
C LEU A 113 7.29 2.70 6.02
N ALA A 114 7.93 3.78 5.54
CA ALA A 114 9.37 3.79 5.31
C ALA A 114 10.14 3.58 6.62
N ASP A 115 9.72 4.22 7.71
CA ASP A 115 10.32 4.05 9.02
C ASP A 115 10.18 2.62 9.53
N CYS A 116 8.99 2.01 9.42
CA CYS A 116 8.78 0.60 9.77
C CYS A 116 9.74 -0.32 9.02
N ALA A 117 9.89 -0.13 7.69
CA ALA A 117 10.80 -0.95 6.89
C ALA A 117 12.27 -0.75 7.30
N LEU A 118 12.70 0.49 7.55
CA LEU A 118 14.07 0.78 8.03
C LEU A 118 14.32 0.20 9.42
N LEU A 119 13.34 0.21 10.31
CA LEU A 119 13.47 -0.40 11.63
C LEU A 119 13.50 -1.93 11.53
N ASN A 120 12.71 -2.56 10.66
CA ASN A 120 12.74 -4.00 10.43
C ASN A 120 14.11 -4.45 9.88
N ILE A 121 14.60 -3.82 8.82
CA ILE A 121 15.92 -4.18 8.28
C ILE A 121 17.06 -3.87 9.27
N SER A 122 16.91 -2.85 10.12
CA SER A 122 17.87 -2.57 11.20
C SER A 122 18.01 -3.74 12.15
N VAL A 123 16.91 -4.44 12.47
CA VAL A 123 16.93 -5.66 13.29
C VAL A 123 17.69 -6.76 12.57
N ALA A 124 17.31 -7.07 11.33
CA ALA A 124 17.96 -8.13 10.53
C ALA A 124 19.47 -7.88 10.36
N MET A 125 19.88 -6.62 10.08
CA MET A 125 21.30 -6.26 9.98
C MET A 125 22.05 -6.45 11.31
N ARG A 126 21.41 -6.13 12.43
CA ARG A 126 22.01 -6.35 13.76
C ARG A 126 22.23 -7.83 14.05
N GLU A 127 21.27 -8.67 13.73
CA GLU A 127 21.34 -10.13 13.89
C GLU A 127 22.46 -10.74 13.03
N MET A 128 22.70 -10.17 11.86
CA MET A 128 23.79 -10.56 10.98
C MET A 128 25.17 -9.97 11.35
N GLY A 129 25.24 -9.21 12.44
CA GLY A 129 26.49 -8.57 12.88
C GLY A 129 26.82 -7.25 12.19
N GLU A 130 26.00 -6.79 11.24
CA GLU A 130 26.17 -5.54 10.46
C GLU A 130 25.77 -4.31 11.28
N ARG A 131 26.42 -4.13 12.43
CA ARG A 131 26.03 -3.11 13.44
C ARG A 131 26.06 -1.67 12.92
N SER A 132 26.95 -1.34 11.99
CA SER A 132 27.03 0.00 11.40
C SER A 132 25.80 0.31 10.58
N LYS A 133 25.40 -0.58 9.68
CA LYS A 133 24.19 -0.45 8.86
C LYS A 133 22.92 -0.44 9.69
N SER A 134 22.84 -1.33 10.68
CA SER A 134 21.72 -1.33 11.64
C SER A 134 21.52 0.03 12.29
N LYS A 135 22.60 0.64 12.81
CA LYS A 135 22.55 1.98 13.43
C LYS A 135 22.19 3.07 12.43
N GLU A 136 22.65 3.00 11.19
CA GLU A 136 22.32 3.95 10.12
C GLU A 136 20.82 3.96 9.86
N TYR A 137 20.21 2.80 9.59
CA TYR A 137 18.78 2.69 9.32
C TYR A 137 17.92 3.15 10.48
N MET A 138 18.26 2.73 11.70
CA MET A 138 17.57 3.17 12.91
C MET A 138 17.68 4.69 13.10
N LYS A 139 18.86 5.29 12.84
CA LYS A 139 19.08 6.74 12.96
C LYS A 139 18.22 7.51 11.95
N VAL A 140 18.09 7.02 10.72
CA VAL A 140 17.28 7.65 9.66
C VAL A 140 15.80 7.63 10.04
N ALA A 141 15.26 6.46 10.42
CA ALA A 141 13.87 6.34 10.88
C ALA A 141 13.61 7.22 12.10
N LYS A 142 14.49 7.19 13.10
CA LYS A 142 14.39 8.05 14.29
C LYS A 142 14.37 9.53 13.93
N PHE A 143 15.20 9.95 12.98
CA PHE A 143 15.25 11.35 12.56
C PHE A 143 13.96 11.80 11.87
N ASN A 144 13.36 10.97 10.98
CA ASN A 144 12.05 11.26 10.42
C ASN A 144 10.98 11.33 11.51
N ILE A 145 10.92 10.33 12.39
CA ILE A 145 9.94 10.28 13.48
C ILE A 145 10.04 11.53 14.37
N ASP A 146 11.22 11.90 14.81
CA ASP A 146 11.41 13.07 15.68
C ASP A 146 11.09 14.37 14.94
N LYS A 147 11.74 14.60 13.79
CA LYS A 147 11.73 15.89 13.10
C LYS A 147 10.49 16.16 12.28
N TYR A 148 9.86 15.12 11.75
CA TYR A 148 8.67 15.31 10.93
C TYR A 148 7.39 14.80 11.59
N LEU A 149 7.35 13.55 12.02
CA LEU A 149 6.13 13.04 12.62
C LEU A 149 5.79 13.78 13.92
N ILE A 150 6.75 13.88 14.85
CA ILE A 150 6.51 14.48 16.17
C ILE A 150 6.54 16.01 16.10
N ASP A 151 7.62 16.62 15.59
CA ASP A 151 7.77 18.08 15.63
C ASP A 151 6.75 18.81 14.73
N VAL A 152 6.27 18.15 13.62
CA VAL A 152 5.42 18.80 12.61
C VAL A 152 4.00 18.26 12.61
N LEU A 153 3.80 16.93 12.63
CA LEU A 153 2.47 16.34 12.40
C LEU A 153 1.69 16.06 13.67
N TRP A 154 2.35 15.93 14.83
CA TRP A 154 1.66 15.63 16.08
C TRP A 154 0.70 16.74 16.52
N ASN A 155 -0.52 16.39 16.85
CA ASN A 155 -1.48 17.31 17.46
C ASN A 155 -1.86 16.81 18.88
N PRO A 156 -1.39 17.48 19.94
CA PRO A 156 -1.62 17.04 21.30
C PRO A 156 -3.10 17.15 21.75
N ARG A 157 -3.91 18.02 21.11
CA ARG A 157 -5.33 18.13 21.41
C ARG A 157 -6.13 16.96 20.84
N MET A 158 -5.80 16.54 19.61
CA MET A 158 -6.41 15.41 18.95
C MET A 158 -5.82 14.09 19.43
N GLN A 159 -4.62 14.08 19.99
CA GLN A 159 -3.83 12.87 20.30
C GLN A 159 -3.62 11.99 19.06
N ALA A 160 -3.40 12.62 17.92
CA ALA A 160 -3.22 11.98 16.62
C ALA A 160 -2.29 12.82 15.73
N PHE A 161 -1.72 12.16 14.72
CA PHE A 161 -0.91 12.80 13.70
C PHE A 161 -1.78 13.27 12.54
N ARG A 162 -1.52 14.46 12.01
CA ARG A 162 -2.14 15.00 10.81
C ARG A 162 -1.78 14.17 9.58
N PHE A 163 -2.61 14.25 8.54
CA PHE A 163 -2.34 13.64 7.23
C PHE A 163 -0.96 13.95 6.68
N GLY A 164 -0.56 15.20 6.79
CA GLY A 164 0.71 15.75 6.34
C GLY A 164 0.77 17.23 6.72
N ASP A 165 1.87 17.89 6.44
CA ASP A 165 1.99 19.36 6.61
C ASP A 165 1.31 20.14 5.46
N PHE A 166 0.94 19.45 4.40
CA PHE A 166 0.11 19.94 3.31
C PHE A 166 -0.83 18.83 2.83
N ASP A 167 -2.13 19.09 2.88
CA ASP A 167 -3.15 18.19 2.35
C ASP A 167 -3.76 18.79 1.06
N PRO A 168 -3.43 18.23 -0.12
CA PRO A 168 -3.95 18.74 -1.38
C PRO A 168 -5.47 18.50 -1.55
N TYR A 169 -6.04 17.59 -0.77
CA TYR A 169 -7.46 17.24 -0.82
C TYR A 169 -8.32 18.04 0.16
N SER A 170 -7.69 18.62 1.19
CA SER A 170 -8.35 19.44 2.21
C SER A 170 -7.41 20.55 2.68
N PRO A 171 -7.16 21.56 1.82
CA PRO A 171 -6.16 22.60 2.12
C PRO A 171 -6.57 23.54 3.26
N PHE A 172 -7.82 23.50 3.69
CA PHE A 172 -8.38 24.39 4.72
C PHE A 172 -8.70 23.68 6.04
N GLU A 173 -8.64 22.33 6.07
CA GLU A 173 -8.97 21.55 7.25
C GLU A 173 -7.91 20.49 7.53
N GLU A 174 -7.50 20.38 8.78
CA GLU A 174 -6.61 19.30 9.21
C GLU A 174 -7.35 17.95 9.18
N ARG A 175 -6.81 16.97 8.49
CA ARG A 175 -7.35 15.61 8.49
C ARG A 175 -6.48 14.66 9.30
N TYR A 176 -7.15 13.82 10.06
CA TYR A 176 -6.57 12.76 10.87
C TYR A 176 -7.09 11.42 10.33
N ILE A 177 -6.23 10.70 9.61
CA ILE A 177 -6.58 9.49 8.89
C ILE A 177 -6.25 8.27 9.74
N ALA A 178 -7.23 7.40 9.97
CA ALA A 178 -7.12 6.30 10.91
C ALA A 178 -6.00 5.30 10.55
N ASN A 179 -5.98 4.81 9.32
CA ASN A 179 -4.98 3.86 8.87
C ASN A 179 -3.56 4.44 8.87
N MET A 180 -3.39 5.72 8.58
CA MET A 180 -2.08 6.38 8.61
C MET A 180 -1.54 6.48 10.03
N ASN A 181 -2.40 6.82 10.97
CA ASN A 181 -2.07 6.90 12.39
C ASN A 181 -1.71 5.52 12.95
N SER A 182 -2.37 4.46 12.50
CA SER A 182 -2.04 3.10 12.93
C SER A 182 -0.64 2.67 12.48
N VAL A 183 -0.24 3.00 11.26
CA VAL A 183 1.14 2.74 10.80
C VAL A 183 2.15 3.55 11.61
N ALA A 184 1.81 4.79 12.00
CA ALA A 184 2.67 5.59 12.88
C ALA A 184 2.82 4.94 14.27
N ILE A 185 1.76 4.30 14.81
CA ILE A 185 1.87 3.50 16.06
C ILE A 185 2.93 2.40 15.89
N GLU A 186 2.86 1.62 14.82
CA GLU A 186 3.82 0.55 14.54
C GLU A 186 5.27 1.08 14.54
N ALA A 187 5.54 2.17 13.81
CA ALA A 187 6.86 2.80 13.77
C ALA A 187 7.34 3.26 15.15
N LEU A 188 6.47 3.91 15.92
CA LEU A 188 6.78 4.42 17.26
C LEU A 188 7.07 3.30 18.27
N VAL A 189 6.28 2.22 18.25
CA VAL A 189 6.50 1.06 19.13
C VAL A 189 7.81 0.36 18.78
N LYS A 190 8.07 0.11 17.50
CA LYS A 190 9.34 -0.49 17.03
C LYS A 190 10.54 0.37 17.45
N LEU A 191 10.46 1.68 17.26
CA LEU A 191 11.53 2.60 17.66
C LEU A 191 11.72 2.59 19.18
N SER A 192 10.63 2.59 19.96
CA SER A 192 10.68 2.49 21.42
C SER A 192 11.41 1.24 21.90
N ARG A 193 11.11 0.07 21.29
CA ARG A 193 11.77 -1.20 21.58
C ARG A 193 13.27 -1.19 21.25
N LEU A 194 13.61 -0.67 20.07
CA LEU A 194 14.99 -0.67 19.58
C LEU A 194 15.92 0.30 20.33
N THR A 195 15.38 1.44 20.76
CA THR A 195 16.14 2.48 21.46
C THR A 195 16.06 2.40 22.97
N GLY A 196 15.04 1.72 23.52
CA GLY A 196 14.70 1.76 24.95
C GLY A 196 14.00 3.06 25.39
N ASP A 197 13.81 4.02 24.47
CA ASP A 197 13.16 5.29 24.80
C ASP A 197 11.63 5.14 24.83
N ARG A 198 11.11 5.02 26.04
CA ARG A 198 9.67 4.82 26.28
C ARG A 198 8.81 6.06 26.00
N ARG A 199 9.37 7.22 25.64
CA ARG A 199 8.60 8.41 25.25
C ARG A 199 7.78 8.12 24.00
N TYR A 200 8.37 7.43 23.00
CA TYR A 200 7.66 7.09 21.76
C TYR A 200 6.40 6.28 22.03
N LEU A 201 6.47 5.34 22.96
CA LEU A 201 5.31 4.56 23.37
C LEU A 201 4.32 5.37 24.21
N LYS A 202 4.80 5.99 25.31
CA LYS A 202 3.91 6.57 26.34
C LYS A 202 3.30 7.90 25.92
N GLN A 203 4.07 8.76 25.23
CA GLN A 203 3.60 10.11 24.88
C GLN A 203 2.92 10.16 23.51
N TYR A 204 3.15 9.17 22.64
CA TYR A 204 2.63 9.20 21.27
C TYR A 204 1.83 7.94 20.91
N ALA A 205 2.44 6.74 20.88
CA ALA A 205 1.77 5.55 20.40
C ALA A 205 0.50 5.19 21.19
N ILE A 206 0.54 5.20 22.53
CA ILE A 206 -0.63 4.93 23.38
C ILE A 206 -1.74 5.98 23.18
N PRO A 207 -1.48 7.30 23.22
CA PRO A 207 -2.49 8.30 22.91
C PRO A 207 -3.12 8.13 21.53
N VAL A 208 -2.31 7.90 20.49
CA VAL A 208 -2.82 7.61 19.13
C VAL A 208 -3.68 6.34 19.11
N GLY A 209 -3.25 5.29 19.81
CA GLY A 209 -4.04 4.05 19.92
C GLY A 209 -5.40 4.29 20.58
N ARG A 210 -5.47 5.10 21.64
CA ARG A 210 -6.75 5.49 22.28
C ARG A 210 -7.62 6.30 21.34
N TRP A 211 -7.05 7.25 20.60
CA TRP A 211 -7.78 7.97 19.56
C TRP A 211 -8.32 6.99 18.50
N LEU A 212 -7.50 6.05 18.04
CA LEU A 212 -7.90 5.07 17.03
C LEU A 212 -9.08 4.20 17.48
N LEU A 213 -9.15 3.82 18.77
CA LEU A 213 -10.30 3.10 19.34
C LEU A 213 -11.63 3.87 19.18
N THR A 214 -11.58 5.21 19.11
CA THR A 214 -12.75 6.05 18.89
C THR A 214 -13.21 6.08 17.43
N GLN A 215 -12.37 5.68 16.49
CA GLN A 215 -12.68 5.66 15.06
C GLN A 215 -13.42 4.38 14.63
N GLN A 216 -13.53 3.38 15.54
CA GLN A 216 -14.26 2.15 15.24
C GLN A 216 -15.77 2.37 15.33
N VAL A 217 -16.47 2.00 14.25
CA VAL A 217 -17.94 2.08 14.17
C VAL A 217 -18.56 1.03 15.08
N LYS A 218 -19.51 1.47 15.91
CA LYS A 218 -20.22 0.63 16.92
C LYS A 218 -21.71 0.47 16.61
N THR A 219 -22.15 0.84 15.43
CA THR A 219 -23.54 0.69 14.98
C THR A 219 -23.86 -0.78 14.69
N LYS A 220 -25.16 -1.10 14.61
CA LYS A 220 -25.59 -2.42 14.14
C LYS A 220 -25.45 -2.52 12.61
N GLY A 221 -25.33 -3.75 12.08
CA GLY A 221 -25.29 -4.00 10.65
C GLY A 221 -23.88 -4.14 10.10
N ILE A 222 -23.77 -3.96 8.79
CA ILE A 222 -22.53 -4.23 8.05
C ILE A 222 -21.37 -3.26 8.39
N GLU A 223 -21.66 -2.07 8.91
CA GLU A 223 -20.65 -1.10 9.34
C GLU A 223 -19.98 -1.50 10.65
N ASN A 224 -20.62 -2.37 11.46
CA ASN A 224 -20.15 -2.70 12.80
C ASN A 224 -18.72 -3.27 12.78
N GLY A 225 -17.84 -2.64 13.52
CA GLY A 225 -16.44 -3.03 13.61
C GLY A 225 -15.54 -2.41 12.55
N GLY A 226 -16.09 -1.85 11.48
CA GLY A 226 -15.32 -1.08 10.50
C GLY A 226 -14.66 0.13 11.13
N ILE A 227 -13.57 0.62 10.53
CA ILE A 227 -12.83 1.78 11.02
C ILE A 227 -13.03 2.92 10.03
N GLY A 228 -13.54 4.05 10.50
CA GLY A 228 -13.76 5.24 9.70
C GLY A 228 -12.47 5.73 9.05
N TYR A 229 -12.54 6.17 7.82
CA TYR A 229 -11.38 6.62 7.06
C TYR A 229 -10.67 7.79 7.75
N SER A 230 -11.44 8.78 8.18
CA SER A 230 -10.93 9.93 8.93
C SER A 230 -11.95 10.37 9.99
N HIS A 231 -11.54 11.23 10.89
CA HIS A 231 -12.42 11.81 11.90
C HIS A 231 -13.59 12.60 11.29
N ASN A 232 -13.42 13.15 10.08
CA ASN A 232 -14.46 13.86 9.32
C ASN A 232 -15.29 12.94 8.43
N GLU A 233 -14.84 11.70 8.21
CA GLU A 233 -15.48 10.70 7.35
C GLU A 233 -15.65 9.36 8.09
N PRO A 234 -16.34 9.37 9.25
CA PRO A 234 -16.41 8.20 10.14
C PRO A 234 -17.21 7.03 9.57
N ARG A 235 -18.02 7.27 8.52
CA ARG A 235 -18.84 6.26 7.84
C ARG A 235 -18.32 5.86 6.46
N VAL A 236 -17.11 6.29 6.09
CA VAL A 236 -16.39 5.83 4.91
C VAL A 236 -15.45 4.72 5.33
N LEU A 237 -15.85 3.46 5.13
CA LEU A 237 -15.19 2.26 5.61
C LEU A 237 -14.58 1.50 4.43
N ILE A 238 -13.41 1.90 3.98
CA ILE A 238 -12.71 1.24 2.86
C ILE A 238 -11.99 0.01 3.40
N ALA A 239 -12.22 -1.16 2.81
CA ALA A 239 -11.73 -2.43 3.33
C ALA A 239 -10.21 -2.46 3.56
N ILE A 240 -9.39 -2.05 2.58
CA ILE A 240 -7.93 -2.00 2.76
C ILE A 240 -7.49 -1.00 3.83
N TYR A 241 -8.21 0.09 4.03
CA TYR A 241 -7.86 1.08 5.05
C TYR A 241 -8.30 0.65 6.44
N THR A 242 -9.44 -0.05 6.56
CA THR A 242 -9.81 -0.74 7.80
C THR A 242 -8.74 -1.78 8.16
N ALA A 243 -8.27 -2.58 7.19
CA ALA A 243 -7.21 -3.56 7.42
C ALA A 243 -5.88 -2.89 7.83
N LEU A 244 -5.47 -1.85 7.11
CA LEU A 244 -4.24 -1.12 7.42
C LEU A 244 -4.30 -0.45 8.79
N ALA A 245 -5.51 -0.06 9.25
CA ALA A 245 -5.71 0.51 10.57
C ALA A 245 -5.54 -0.50 11.73
N LEU A 246 -5.37 -1.79 11.43
CA LEU A 246 -5.04 -2.81 12.45
C LEU A 246 -3.54 -2.92 12.73
N ARG A 247 -2.69 -2.40 11.83
CA ARG A 247 -1.23 -2.41 12.04
C ARG A 247 -0.88 -1.64 13.32
N GLY A 248 0.05 -2.18 14.07
CA GLY A 248 0.52 -1.58 15.32
C GLY A 248 -0.44 -1.74 16.53
N LEU A 249 -1.67 -2.25 16.36
CA LEU A 249 -2.55 -2.52 17.51
C LEU A 249 -2.14 -3.77 18.28
N ASP A 250 -1.67 -4.79 17.59
CA ASP A 250 -1.02 -5.97 18.18
C ASP A 250 0.22 -5.57 18.98
N ASP A 251 1.06 -4.73 18.39
CA ASP A 251 2.23 -4.16 19.05
C ASP A 251 1.85 -3.38 20.32
N LEU A 252 0.80 -2.54 20.28
CA LEU A 252 0.31 -1.84 21.46
C LEU A 252 -0.22 -2.80 22.51
N TYR A 253 -0.95 -3.83 22.11
CA TYR A 253 -1.42 -4.85 23.03
C TYR A 253 -0.25 -5.55 23.73
N LEU A 254 0.77 -5.97 22.99
CA LEU A 254 1.95 -6.63 23.55
C LEU A 254 2.73 -5.73 24.52
N GLU A 255 2.74 -4.41 24.29
CA GLU A 255 3.43 -3.45 25.15
C GLU A 255 2.63 -3.01 26.38
N THR A 256 1.30 -3.06 26.31
CA THR A 256 0.43 -2.46 27.33
C THR A 256 -0.42 -3.48 28.08
N GLY A 257 -0.69 -4.64 27.47
CA GLY A 257 -1.68 -5.60 27.96
C GLY A 257 -3.14 -5.12 27.84
N ASP A 258 -3.39 -3.94 27.20
CA ASP A 258 -4.75 -3.38 27.11
C ASP A 258 -5.58 -4.14 26.07
N ARG A 259 -6.54 -4.89 26.59
CA ARG A 259 -7.43 -5.76 25.80
C ARG A 259 -8.35 -4.99 24.85
N ALA A 260 -8.51 -3.66 25.01
CA ALA A 260 -9.32 -2.86 24.10
C ALA A 260 -8.80 -2.93 22.66
N TYR A 261 -7.48 -3.03 22.47
CA TYR A 261 -6.86 -3.18 21.15
C TYR A 261 -7.24 -4.51 20.49
N ILE A 262 -7.16 -5.63 21.23
CA ILE A 262 -7.58 -6.95 20.73
C ILE A 262 -9.07 -6.96 20.37
N GLU A 263 -9.93 -6.38 21.21
CA GLU A 263 -11.36 -6.32 20.93
C GLU A 263 -11.68 -5.46 19.69
N MET A 264 -10.92 -4.40 19.47
CA MET A 264 -11.01 -3.62 18.22
C MET A 264 -10.62 -4.47 17.00
N MET A 265 -9.48 -5.17 17.07
CA MET A 265 -8.99 -6.04 15.99
C MET A 265 -10.01 -7.14 15.67
N LYS A 266 -10.58 -7.81 16.69
CA LYS A 266 -11.63 -8.83 16.50
C LYS A 266 -12.84 -8.32 15.75
N LYS A 267 -13.36 -7.15 16.13
CA LYS A 267 -14.53 -6.55 15.48
C LYS A 267 -14.22 -6.13 14.05
N ALA A 268 -13.06 -5.52 13.81
CA ALA A 268 -12.64 -5.12 12.49
C ALA A 268 -12.39 -6.33 11.57
N SER A 269 -11.80 -7.41 12.08
CA SER A 269 -11.65 -8.65 11.32
C SER A 269 -12.99 -9.27 10.93
N LYS A 270 -13.98 -9.28 11.83
CA LYS A 270 -15.35 -9.73 11.50
C LYS A 270 -15.98 -8.86 10.41
N HIS A 271 -15.79 -7.54 10.48
CA HIS A 271 -16.25 -6.62 9.44
C HIS A 271 -15.60 -6.94 8.10
N LEU A 272 -14.26 -7.11 8.05
CA LEU A 272 -13.54 -7.44 6.82
C LEU A 272 -14.02 -8.77 6.22
N ILE A 273 -14.20 -9.81 7.03
CA ILE A 273 -14.74 -11.09 6.57
C ILE A 273 -16.16 -10.96 6.02
N ALA A 274 -17.01 -10.12 6.63
CA ALA A 274 -18.35 -9.84 6.11
C ALA A 274 -18.34 -9.10 4.77
N LEU A 275 -17.25 -8.43 4.42
CA LEU A 275 -17.05 -7.79 3.11
C LEU A 275 -16.51 -8.74 2.04
N ARG A 276 -16.28 -10.02 2.35
CA ARG A 276 -15.86 -11.00 1.34
C ARG A 276 -17.05 -11.39 0.47
N ASP A 277 -16.89 -11.21 -0.83
CA ASP A 277 -17.88 -11.61 -1.82
C ASP A 277 -18.01 -13.14 -1.83
N PRO A 278 -19.23 -13.72 -1.63
CA PRO A 278 -19.42 -15.14 -1.61
C PRO A 278 -19.19 -15.83 -2.97
N GLU A 279 -19.25 -15.10 -4.08
CA GLU A 279 -19.05 -15.63 -5.44
C GLU A 279 -17.58 -15.56 -5.85
N THR A 280 -17.00 -14.34 -5.85
CA THR A 280 -15.64 -14.10 -6.31
C THR A 280 -14.58 -14.47 -5.28
N LYS A 281 -14.93 -14.57 -3.98
CA LYS A 281 -14.06 -14.74 -2.81
C LYS A 281 -13.09 -13.55 -2.61
N LEU A 282 -13.22 -12.49 -3.37
CA LEU A 282 -12.48 -11.23 -3.18
C LEU A 282 -13.22 -10.32 -2.20
N PHE A 283 -12.57 -9.24 -1.78
CA PHE A 283 -13.18 -8.29 -0.88
C PHE A 283 -13.88 -7.15 -1.64
N TYR A 284 -15.09 -6.79 -1.23
CA TYR A 284 -15.77 -5.58 -1.68
C TYR A 284 -14.91 -4.35 -1.36
N HIS A 285 -15.16 -3.25 -2.06
CA HIS A 285 -14.42 -2.02 -1.85
C HIS A 285 -14.56 -1.49 -0.42
N GLY A 286 -15.77 -1.54 0.13
CA GLY A 286 -16.04 -1.08 1.48
C GLY A 286 -17.52 -0.82 1.75
N VAL A 287 -17.78 -0.07 2.80
CA VAL A 287 -19.12 0.41 3.18
C VAL A 287 -19.09 1.93 3.26
N PHE A 288 -20.08 2.57 2.65
CA PHE A 288 -20.21 4.01 2.61
C PHE A 288 -21.63 4.37 3.06
N ASP A 289 -21.74 5.06 4.18
CA ASP A 289 -23.03 5.43 4.78
C ASP A 289 -24.03 4.26 4.93
N GLY A 290 -23.52 3.09 5.33
CA GLY A 290 -24.31 1.88 5.53
C GLY A 290 -24.53 1.03 4.29
N GLU A 291 -24.13 1.50 3.11
CA GLU A 291 -24.28 0.78 1.85
C GLU A 291 -22.98 0.10 1.42
N ILE A 292 -23.05 -1.18 1.02
CA ILE A 292 -21.90 -1.92 0.51
C ILE A 292 -21.56 -1.43 -0.89
N LEU A 293 -20.36 -0.89 -1.05
CA LEU A 293 -19.76 -0.65 -2.36
C LEU A 293 -19.04 -1.92 -2.82
N LYS A 294 -19.73 -2.73 -3.63
CA LYS A 294 -19.23 -4.05 -4.07
C LYS A 294 -18.01 -3.96 -4.98
N TYR A 295 -17.89 -2.92 -5.77
CA TYR A 295 -16.83 -2.74 -6.76
C TYR A 295 -16.17 -1.36 -6.65
N PRO A 296 -14.90 -1.25 -7.10
CA PRO A 296 -14.04 -2.35 -7.54
C PRO A 296 -13.60 -3.24 -6.38
N GLN A 297 -13.41 -4.54 -6.65
CA GLN A 297 -12.87 -5.48 -5.66
C GLN A 297 -11.35 -5.46 -5.69
N PHE A 298 -10.71 -5.57 -4.54
CA PHE A 298 -9.26 -5.56 -4.44
C PHE A 298 -8.64 -6.89 -4.90
N VAL A 299 -7.56 -6.81 -5.69
CA VAL A 299 -6.70 -7.94 -6.06
C VAL A 299 -5.33 -7.77 -5.41
N ALA A 300 -4.43 -6.98 -5.99
CA ALA A 300 -3.11 -6.76 -5.38
C ALA A 300 -3.21 -6.11 -3.98
N GLY A 301 -4.10 -5.13 -3.82
CA GLY A 301 -4.35 -4.49 -2.52
C GLY A 301 -4.92 -5.41 -1.45
N ALA A 302 -5.49 -6.56 -1.84
CA ALA A 302 -5.99 -7.56 -0.88
C ALA A 302 -4.87 -8.16 -0.02
N GLY A 303 -3.60 -8.05 -0.42
CA GLY A 303 -2.46 -8.44 0.42
C GLY A 303 -2.49 -7.77 1.79
N ILE A 304 -2.91 -6.49 1.85
CA ILE A 304 -3.07 -5.77 3.13
C ILE A 304 -4.17 -6.41 4.00
N ILE A 305 -5.31 -6.76 3.39
CA ILE A 305 -6.43 -7.36 4.13
C ILE A 305 -6.05 -8.74 4.65
N LEU A 306 -5.43 -9.55 3.79
CA LEU A 306 -5.00 -10.90 4.13
C LEU A 306 -3.96 -10.87 5.24
N LYS A 307 -2.96 -9.96 5.16
CA LYS A 307 -1.96 -9.80 6.21
C LYS A 307 -2.63 -9.42 7.54
N ALA A 308 -3.47 -8.40 7.57
CA ALA A 308 -4.15 -7.95 8.77
C ALA A 308 -5.01 -9.06 9.42
N LEU A 309 -5.69 -9.87 8.61
CA LEU A 309 -6.45 -11.03 9.10
C LEU A 309 -5.54 -12.13 9.64
N ASN A 310 -4.42 -12.41 8.96
CA ASN A 310 -3.42 -13.39 9.40
C ASN A 310 -2.77 -12.98 10.72
N ASP A 311 -2.34 -11.73 10.84
CA ASP A 311 -1.75 -11.17 12.06
C ASP A 311 -2.76 -11.22 13.23
N THR A 312 -4.02 -10.86 12.96
CA THR A 312 -5.09 -10.92 13.97
C THR A 312 -5.35 -12.35 14.44
N MET A 313 -5.33 -13.35 13.52
CA MET A 313 -5.48 -14.75 13.90
C MET A 313 -4.33 -15.26 14.78
N SER A 314 -3.13 -14.74 14.61
CA SER A 314 -1.97 -15.14 15.43
C SER A 314 -2.04 -14.61 16.86
N VAL A 315 -2.75 -13.51 17.10
CA VAL A 315 -2.84 -12.84 18.41
C VAL A 315 -3.99 -13.37 19.26
N TYR A 316 -5.05 -13.88 18.66
CA TYR A 316 -6.16 -14.49 19.37
C TYR A 316 -6.73 -15.69 18.60
N ASP A 317 -7.18 -16.66 19.37
CA ASP A 317 -7.66 -17.94 18.85
C ASP A 317 -8.98 -17.78 18.06
N ASN A 318 -8.84 -17.37 16.81
CA ASN A 318 -9.91 -17.32 15.84
C ASN A 318 -9.39 -17.67 14.45
N THR A 319 -10.08 -18.54 13.74
CA THR A 319 -9.66 -19.01 12.43
C THR A 319 -10.62 -18.51 11.36
N TYR A 320 -10.07 -17.81 10.38
CA TYR A 320 -10.77 -17.47 9.13
C TYR A 320 -10.22 -18.35 8.00
N ASP A 321 -11.11 -18.84 7.15
CA ASP A 321 -10.66 -19.49 5.91
C ASP A 321 -10.17 -18.44 4.92
N LEU A 322 -8.86 -18.26 4.85
CA LEU A 322 -8.21 -17.38 3.89
C LEU A 322 -7.83 -18.10 2.60
N ASN A 323 -7.80 -19.44 2.59
CA ASN A 323 -7.31 -20.22 1.45
C ASN A 323 -8.11 -19.95 0.20
N THR A 324 -9.44 -19.92 0.28
CA THR A 324 -10.31 -19.66 -0.87
C THR A 324 -10.11 -18.27 -1.49
N THR A 325 -9.81 -17.26 -0.64
CA THR A 325 -9.48 -15.90 -1.09
C THR A 325 -8.09 -15.87 -1.72
N ILE A 326 -7.09 -16.52 -1.12
CA ILE A 326 -5.75 -16.64 -1.69
C ILE A 326 -5.83 -17.28 -3.08
N GLU A 327 -6.51 -18.43 -3.22
CA GLU A 327 -6.71 -19.08 -4.52
C GLU A 327 -7.39 -18.18 -5.56
N ALA A 328 -8.40 -17.40 -5.13
CA ALA A 328 -9.10 -16.48 -6.01
C ALA A 328 -8.18 -15.34 -6.49
N ILE A 329 -7.29 -14.84 -5.62
CA ILE A 329 -6.29 -13.83 -5.98
C ILE A 329 -5.24 -14.42 -6.92
N LEU A 330 -4.66 -15.59 -6.59
CA LEU A 330 -3.63 -16.22 -7.42
C LEU A 330 -4.11 -16.48 -8.86
N LYS A 331 -5.38 -16.82 -9.05
CA LYS A 331 -6.01 -16.96 -10.39
C LYS A 331 -6.09 -15.64 -11.18
N LYS A 332 -5.84 -14.49 -10.55
CA LYS A 332 -5.84 -13.17 -11.19
C LYS A 332 -4.43 -12.69 -11.53
N GLN A 333 -3.41 -13.51 -11.31
CA GLN A 333 -2.06 -13.17 -11.72
C GLN A 333 -1.99 -13.01 -13.23
N LEU A 334 -1.41 -11.91 -13.67
CA LEU A 334 -1.20 -11.63 -15.08
C LEU A 334 -0.04 -12.47 -15.63
N PRO A 335 -0.04 -12.78 -16.92
CA PRO A 335 1.08 -13.53 -17.53
C PRO A 335 2.45 -12.90 -17.33
N ILE A 336 2.52 -11.61 -17.07
CA ILE A 336 3.74 -10.87 -16.75
C ILE A 336 4.24 -11.06 -15.30
N GLY A 337 3.50 -11.78 -14.47
CA GLY A 337 3.84 -12.05 -13.06
C GLY A 337 3.22 -11.10 -12.06
N GLY A 338 2.88 -9.87 -12.44
CA GLY A 338 2.18 -8.92 -11.56
C GLY A 338 0.68 -9.19 -11.47
N PHE A 339 0.01 -8.45 -10.57
CA PHE A 339 -1.44 -8.49 -10.39
C PHE A 339 -2.04 -7.12 -10.66
N SER A 340 -3.20 -7.05 -11.33
CA SER A 340 -3.97 -5.82 -11.38
C SER A 340 -4.35 -5.36 -9.97
N ASN A 341 -4.57 -4.06 -9.78
CA ASN A 341 -4.96 -3.57 -8.46
C ASN A 341 -6.35 -4.04 -8.08
N PHE A 342 -7.26 -4.02 -9.05
CA PHE A 342 -8.68 -4.24 -8.85
C PHE A 342 -9.29 -5.04 -9.99
N VAL A 343 -10.51 -5.51 -9.76
CA VAL A 343 -11.42 -6.01 -10.79
C VAL A 343 -12.79 -5.34 -10.64
N GLY A 344 -13.49 -5.19 -11.75
CA GLY A 344 -14.87 -4.71 -11.77
C GLY A 344 -15.05 -3.20 -11.72
N TYR A 345 -14.04 -2.42 -12.07
CA TYR A 345 -14.17 -0.95 -12.15
C TYR A 345 -15.24 -0.49 -13.14
N ASN A 346 -15.45 -1.24 -14.20
CA ASN A 346 -16.41 -0.92 -15.26
C ASN A 346 -17.76 -1.61 -15.11
N THR A 347 -17.99 -2.30 -14.00
CA THR A 347 -19.30 -2.92 -13.79
C THR A 347 -20.35 -1.84 -13.50
N PRO A 348 -21.59 -2.00 -14.03
CA PRO A 348 -22.70 -1.09 -13.69
C PRO A 348 -22.98 -1.04 -12.17
N GLN A 349 -22.63 -2.14 -11.46
CA GLN A 349 -22.85 -2.30 -10.03
C GLN A 349 -21.93 -1.47 -9.14
N ASN A 350 -20.86 -0.85 -9.67
CA ASN A 350 -19.97 -0.08 -8.83
C ASN A 350 -20.48 1.33 -8.47
N GLY A 351 -21.74 1.66 -8.82
CA GLY A 351 -22.36 2.95 -8.54
C GLY A 351 -21.75 4.14 -9.29
N ARG A 352 -20.68 3.92 -10.04
CA ARG A 352 -19.99 4.98 -10.77
C ARG A 352 -20.68 5.21 -12.11
N LYS A 353 -21.13 6.42 -12.35
CA LYS A 353 -21.79 6.80 -13.59
C LYS A 353 -20.95 6.40 -14.81
N LYS A 354 -21.56 5.64 -15.71
CA LYS A 354 -21.04 5.30 -17.04
C LYS A 354 -20.33 6.49 -17.66
N GLY A 355 -19.05 6.40 -17.93
CA GLY A 355 -18.32 7.47 -18.60
C GLY A 355 -17.11 8.06 -17.83
N MET A 356 -16.73 7.52 -16.69
CA MET A 356 -15.44 7.83 -16.06
C MET A 356 -14.35 6.89 -16.63
N GLY A 357 -14.12 6.99 -17.94
CA GLY A 357 -13.29 6.05 -18.72
C GLY A 357 -11.84 5.85 -18.29
N TYR A 358 -11.33 6.66 -17.35
CA TYR A 358 -10.00 6.50 -16.79
C TYR A 358 -9.90 5.43 -15.69
N LEU A 359 -11.03 4.85 -15.27
CA LEU A 359 -11.07 3.88 -14.17
C LEU A 359 -10.88 2.42 -14.62
N VAL A 360 -10.94 2.19 -15.92
CA VAL A 360 -10.73 0.84 -16.51
C VAL A 360 -9.32 0.32 -16.33
N TRP A 361 -8.39 1.22 -16.17
CA TRP A 361 -6.97 0.92 -16.08
C TRP A 361 -6.57 0.20 -14.81
N GLU A 362 -7.18 0.60 -13.68
CA GLU A 362 -6.88 0.02 -12.40
C GLU A 362 -7.25 -1.47 -12.36
N ASP A 363 -8.19 -1.90 -13.24
CA ASP A 363 -8.50 -3.33 -13.45
C ASP A 363 -7.41 -4.07 -14.25
N MET A 364 -6.56 -3.35 -14.96
CA MET A 364 -5.65 -3.94 -15.94
C MET A 364 -4.19 -3.69 -15.64
N ILE A 365 -3.87 -2.65 -14.88
CA ILE A 365 -2.50 -2.24 -14.64
C ILE A 365 -2.04 -2.68 -13.26
N PRO A 366 -0.95 -3.46 -13.20
CA PRO A 366 -0.30 -3.73 -11.94
C PRO A 366 0.46 -2.49 -11.45
N VAL A 367 0.22 -2.07 -10.21
CA VAL A 367 0.94 -0.99 -9.53
C VAL A 367 1.91 -1.59 -8.54
N VAL A 368 3.16 -1.16 -8.59
CA VAL A 368 4.26 -1.73 -7.80
C VAL A 368 3.96 -1.73 -6.31
N GLY A 369 3.47 -0.63 -5.75
CA GLY A 369 3.20 -0.55 -4.32
C GLY A 369 2.15 -1.54 -3.83
N TRP A 370 1.02 -1.68 -4.56
CA TRP A 370 0.00 -2.68 -4.20
C TRP A 370 0.49 -4.11 -4.38
N ASN A 371 1.25 -4.36 -5.44
CA ASN A 371 1.89 -5.66 -5.68
C ASN A 371 2.96 -5.95 -4.63
N GLY A 372 3.66 -4.93 -4.13
CA GLY A 372 4.56 -5.03 -2.99
C GLY A 372 3.84 -5.51 -1.73
N CYS A 373 2.64 -4.98 -1.44
CA CYS A 373 1.83 -5.44 -0.30
C CYS A 373 1.39 -6.91 -0.45
N LEU A 374 1.06 -7.33 -1.67
CA LEU A 374 0.74 -8.74 -1.91
C LEU A 374 2.00 -9.62 -1.78
N PHE A 375 3.15 -9.15 -2.25
CA PHE A 375 4.44 -9.83 -2.08
C PHE A 375 4.83 -9.97 -0.60
N GLU A 376 4.66 -8.92 0.21
CA GLU A 376 4.88 -8.97 1.66
C GLU A 376 4.05 -10.10 2.30
N PHE A 377 2.75 -10.17 1.99
CA PHE A 377 1.88 -11.22 2.52
C PHE A 377 2.24 -12.61 2.00
N LEU A 378 2.41 -12.80 0.68
CA LEU A 378 2.71 -14.12 0.11
C LEU A 378 4.05 -14.65 0.63
N SER A 379 5.07 -13.80 0.75
CA SER A 379 6.36 -14.19 1.32
C SER A 379 6.28 -14.57 2.79
N GLU A 380 5.38 -13.95 3.56
CA GLU A 380 5.15 -14.26 4.97
C GLU A 380 4.52 -15.64 5.16
N ILE A 381 3.56 -16.03 4.31
CA ILE A 381 2.87 -17.33 4.43
C ILE A 381 3.58 -18.48 3.73
N LEU A 382 4.66 -18.21 2.99
CA LEU A 382 5.47 -19.29 2.41
C LEU A 382 5.99 -20.23 3.49
N SER A 383 5.83 -21.53 3.29
CA SER A 383 6.30 -22.57 4.20
C SER A 383 7.33 -23.45 3.53
N GLY A 384 8.49 -23.60 4.15
CA GLY A 384 9.56 -24.48 3.69
C GLY A 384 10.76 -23.74 3.06
N GLU A 385 11.78 -24.49 2.66
CA GLU A 385 12.92 -23.95 1.94
C GLU A 385 12.47 -23.34 0.61
N ILE A 386 12.81 -22.08 0.44
CA ILE A 386 12.57 -21.38 -0.80
C ILE A 386 13.74 -21.70 -1.72
N LEU A 387 13.56 -22.70 -2.56
CA LEU A 387 14.53 -23.05 -3.59
C LEU A 387 14.39 -22.08 -4.76
N PHE A 388 14.93 -20.86 -4.60
CA PHE A 388 15.10 -19.95 -5.72
C PHE A 388 16.49 -20.17 -6.31
N THR A 389 16.56 -20.60 -7.55
CA THR A 389 17.80 -20.60 -8.32
C THR A 389 17.99 -19.27 -9.01
N GLU A 390 19.21 -18.74 -9.06
CA GLU A 390 19.49 -17.44 -9.71
C GLU A 390 19.08 -17.38 -11.19
N GLY A 391 19.00 -18.54 -11.86
CA GLY A 391 18.54 -18.64 -13.25
C GLY A 391 17.06 -18.35 -13.46
N GLU A 392 16.22 -18.46 -12.41
CA GLU A 392 14.78 -18.21 -12.50
C GLU A 392 14.41 -16.73 -12.38
N ILE A 393 15.33 -15.91 -11.87
CA ILE A 393 15.12 -14.47 -11.65
C ILE A 393 15.52 -13.63 -12.88
N GLY A 394 16.25 -14.21 -13.84
CA GLY A 394 16.87 -13.49 -14.95
C GLY A 394 16.05 -13.42 -16.24
N GLY A 395 14.90 -14.01 -16.31
CA GLY A 395 14.07 -14.03 -17.52
C GLY A 395 13.05 -12.90 -17.54
N VAL A 396 13.34 -11.80 -18.24
CA VAL A 396 12.29 -10.87 -18.65
C VAL A 396 11.39 -11.61 -19.64
N TYR A 397 10.46 -12.38 -19.17
CA TYR A 397 9.39 -12.90 -19.99
C TYR A 397 8.39 -11.76 -20.19
N LEU A 398 8.46 -11.12 -21.34
CA LEU A 398 7.44 -10.18 -21.80
C LEU A 398 6.45 -10.96 -22.66
N PRO A 399 5.30 -11.36 -22.12
CA PRO A 399 4.26 -11.93 -22.98
C PRO A 399 3.68 -10.82 -23.89
N ASP A 400 2.84 -11.21 -24.82
CA ASP A 400 2.27 -10.44 -25.93
C ASP A 400 1.70 -9.03 -25.67
N SER A 401 1.64 -8.58 -24.42
CA SER A 401 1.40 -7.20 -24.05
C SER A 401 2.53 -6.73 -23.16
N SER A 402 3.40 -5.86 -23.67
CA SER A 402 4.57 -5.41 -22.97
C SER A 402 4.40 -3.99 -22.45
N PHE A 403 4.73 -3.81 -21.17
CA PHE A 403 5.07 -2.49 -20.67
C PHE A 403 6.55 -2.28 -20.95
N ILE A 404 6.88 -1.30 -21.75
CA ILE A 404 8.27 -0.89 -21.96
C ILE A 404 8.48 0.39 -21.17
N TYR A 405 9.33 0.31 -20.16
CA TYR A 405 9.83 1.46 -19.45
C TYR A 405 11.20 1.87 -20.02
N HIS A 406 11.32 3.13 -20.40
CA HIS A 406 12.58 3.73 -20.78
C HIS A 406 13.07 4.62 -19.64
N GLU A 407 14.09 4.18 -18.93
CA GLU A 407 14.67 4.88 -17.78
C GLU A 407 15.16 6.29 -18.14
N ASP A 408 15.88 6.43 -19.24
CA ASP A 408 16.46 7.71 -19.69
C ASP A 408 15.41 8.77 -20.04
N SER A 409 14.19 8.36 -20.32
CA SER A 409 13.12 9.27 -20.73
C SER A 409 11.98 9.35 -19.72
N LYS A 410 12.04 8.60 -18.62
CA LYS A 410 10.93 8.43 -17.65
C LYS A 410 9.59 8.15 -18.34
N LYS A 411 9.61 7.28 -19.34
CA LYS A 411 8.51 7.05 -20.26
C LYS A 411 8.06 5.60 -20.17
N CYS A 412 6.77 5.39 -20.20
CA CYS A 412 6.18 4.08 -20.31
C CYS A 412 5.39 3.95 -21.61
N VAL A 413 5.61 2.87 -22.31
CA VAL A 413 4.82 2.48 -23.48
C VAL A 413 4.13 1.17 -23.14
N ILE A 414 2.81 1.16 -23.26
CA ILE A 414 2.03 -0.08 -23.19
C ILE A 414 1.87 -0.57 -24.62
N MET A 415 2.45 -1.73 -24.92
CA MET A 415 2.29 -2.36 -26.22
C MET A 415 1.56 -3.68 -26.07
N GLY A 416 0.51 -3.87 -26.84
CA GLY A 416 -0.21 -5.13 -26.97
C GLY A 416 -0.37 -5.51 -28.41
N LYS A 417 -0.44 -6.80 -28.72
CA LYS A 417 -0.74 -7.29 -30.07
C LYS A 417 -2.14 -6.93 -30.56
N LYS A 418 -3.06 -6.68 -29.62
CA LYS A 418 -4.34 -6.02 -29.92
C LYS A 418 -4.36 -4.71 -29.17
N PRO A 419 -4.70 -3.59 -29.81
CA PRO A 419 -5.01 -2.40 -29.08
C PRO A 419 -6.06 -2.81 -28.05
N ILE A 420 -5.86 -2.39 -26.80
CA ILE A 420 -6.85 -2.62 -25.77
C ILE A 420 -7.99 -1.67 -26.10
N GLU A 421 -8.78 -2.02 -27.11
CA GLU A 421 -9.81 -1.18 -27.73
C GLU A 421 -10.86 -0.74 -26.71
N SER A 422 -11.12 -1.59 -25.72
CA SER A 422 -12.03 -1.30 -24.62
C SER A 422 -11.49 -0.23 -23.66
N VAL A 423 -10.20 0.05 -23.66
CA VAL A 423 -9.55 0.99 -22.74
C VAL A 423 -9.22 2.30 -23.42
N GLY A 424 -9.18 2.31 -24.75
CA GLY A 424 -8.99 3.52 -25.54
C GLY A 424 -7.69 4.24 -25.29
N PHE A 425 -6.61 3.80 -25.87
CA PHE A 425 -5.27 4.35 -25.68
C PHE A 425 -4.27 3.77 -26.61
N TYR A 426 -3.12 4.21 -26.79
CA TYR A 426 -2.01 5.00 -26.43
C TYR A 426 -1.18 5.30 -27.66
N LYS A 427 -0.90 6.49 -27.94
CA LYS A 427 0.29 6.86 -28.69
C LYS A 427 1.09 7.78 -27.78
N TYR A 428 2.25 7.30 -27.40
CA TYR A 428 3.24 8.12 -26.75
C TYR A 428 3.72 9.23 -27.70
N SER A 429 3.71 10.46 -27.25
CA SER A 429 4.34 11.57 -27.94
C SER A 429 5.70 11.87 -27.30
N LYS A 430 6.77 11.91 -28.11
CA LYS A 430 8.10 12.32 -27.64
C LYS A 430 8.15 13.69 -26.94
N LYS A 431 7.09 14.49 -27.07
CA LYS A 431 7.00 15.85 -26.52
C LYS A 431 6.22 15.93 -25.20
N SER A 432 5.55 14.88 -24.77
CA SER A 432 4.80 14.90 -23.51
C SER A 432 5.47 14.01 -22.48
N ARG A 433 5.60 14.48 -21.26
CA ARG A 433 6.05 13.67 -20.12
C ARG A 433 5.06 12.56 -19.75
N TYR A 434 3.92 12.50 -20.44
CA TYR A 434 2.80 11.63 -20.17
C TYR A 434 2.26 11.10 -21.49
N GLY A 435 2.16 9.79 -21.62
CA GLY A 435 1.69 9.16 -22.86
C GLY A 435 0.19 8.98 -22.91
N PHE A 436 -0.49 9.75 -23.75
CA PHE A 436 -1.87 9.51 -24.10
C PHE A 436 -2.11 9.52 -25.60
N ALA A 437 -2.95 8.65 -26.08
CA ALA A 437 -3.77 8.96 -27.23
C ALA A 437 -5.23 8.94 -26.78
N ILE A 438 -5.83 10.08 -26.69
CA ILE A 438 -7.27 10.22 -26.49
C ILE A 438 -7.87 10.30 -27.88
N THR A 439 -8.88 9.48 -28.16
CA THR A 439 -9.67 9.67 -29.37
C THR A 439 -10.32 11.06 -29.30
N PRO A 440 -10.42 11.81 -30.43
CA PRO A 440 -10.99 13.17 -30.45
C PRO A 440 -12.33 13.31 -29.72
N PHE A 441 -13.17 12.28 -29.78
CA PHE A 441 -14.47 12.28 -29.08
C PHE A 441 -14.37 12.25 -27.55
N LYS A 442 -13.31 11.69 -26.99
CA LYS A 442 -13.12 11.69 -25.52
C LYS A 442 -12.52 13.01 -25.03
N ILE A 443 -11.75 13.72 -25.86
CA ILE A 443 -11.28 15.08 -25.57
C ILE A 443 -12.47 16.02 -25.42
N ILE A 444 -13.42 15.98 -26.34
CA ILE A 444 -14.62 16.84 -26.33
C ILE A 444 -15.48 16.53 -25.08
N GLY A 445 -15.69 15.25 -24.75
CA GLY A 445 -16.44 14.86 -23.55
C GLY A 445 -15.76 15.29 -22.25
N LEU A 446 -14.44 15.33 -22.24
CA LEU A 446 -13.63 15.77 -21.10
C LEU A 446 -13.64 17.29 -20.94
N PHE A 447 -13.50 18.04 -22.04
CA PHE A 447 -13.61 19.50 -22.08
C PHE A 447 -14.99 19.98 -21.62
N LEU A 448 -16.06 19.35 -22.11
CA LEU A 448 -17.43 19.64 -21.68
C LEU A 448 -17.62 19.41 -20.17
N ARG A 449 -17.01 18.41 -19.58
CA ARG A 449 -17.10 18.13 -18.13
C ARG A 449 -16.27 19.09 -17.29
N MET A 450 -15.09 19.52 -17.77
CA MET A 450 -14.34 20.59 -17.12
C MET A 450 -15.12 21.89 -17.12
N MET A 451 -15.75 22.23 -18.23
CA MET A 451 -16.63 23.44 -18.33
C MET A 451 -17.81 23.35 -17.38
N ILE A 452 -18.47 22.18 -17.28
CA ILE A 452 -19.60 22.00 -16.34
C ILE A 452 -19.11 22.02 -14.87
N GLY A 453 -17.93 21.50 -14.60
CA GLY A 453 -17.30 21.52 -13.26
C GLY A 453 -16.94 22.94 -12.84
N VAL A 454 -16.38 23.72 -13.73
CA VAL A 454 -16.09 25.16 -13.52
C VAL A 454 -17.34 25.96 -13.33
N HIS A 455 -18.37 25.76 -14.19
CA HIS A 455 -19.63 26.46 -14.08
C HIS A 455 -20.36 26.20 -12.76
N ARG A 456 -20.31 24.97 -12.25
CA ARG A 456 -20.86 24.63 -10.90
C ARG A 456 -20.08 25.22 -9.73
N ARG A 457 -18.79 25.59 -9.92
CA ARG A 457 -18.00 26.29 -8.89
C ARG A 457 -18.19 27.81 -8.90
N ILE A 458 -18.63 28.38 -10.02
CA ILE A 458 -18.88 29.80 -10.14
C ILE A 458 -20.31 30.14 -9.64
N LEU A 459 -21.22 29.15 -9.63
CA LEU A 459 -22.62 29.32 -9.19
C LEU A 459 -22.87 28.87 -7.73
N ARG A 460 -21.79 28.53 -6.99
CA ARG A 460 -21.78 28.37 -5.53
C ARG A 460 -20.91 29.47 -4.91
#